data_868df4198183d12e23090b633375394e
#
_entry.id   868df4198183d12e23090b633375394e
#
_cell.length_a   1.000
_cell.length_b   1.000
_cell.length_c   1.000
_cell.angle_alpha   90.00
_cell.angle_beta   90.00
_cell.angle_gamma   90.00
#
_symmetry.space_group_name_H-M   'P 1'
#
loop_
_entity.id
_entity.type
_entity.pdbx_description
1 polymer ?
#
loop_
_entity_poly.entity_id
_entity_poly.type
_entity_poly.pdbx_seq_one_letter_code
_entity_poly.pdbx_strand_id
1 'polypeptide(L)'
;MKRLVPLLAGVVAMFSPALMAASLDASDCHSPSSELDKLICHDAELVVLNKQLSGVYQQTLTQSMVSEADVMKETQKNWLATRHLCLKHSDPQRCLVDSYRTRLQSLKEINATVLPPLATYSFSDLKEARFKGIEDIGTAIKLQHGLWAGEPYQPGGTVMPQVILLDDIKAVGPLTPSNHKMAAVLLNYSPGGTGQFLYLAVVDKQSGHLNNIATAFVGDRFRVKDLKIVNKKIILDVIQPGKNDPACCPGDVVRHIWHLNKQNELIEEPRLNKVVRLTPDILSNTQWQLESWRYGDPVSADSDISLRYVNGRFMGNIACNQYTVTVKSKAQPGFIDVLENHVSVTEKQCGNPLAAEKQQRYLEQLGGVSQFTYFAGKLALSYRVNGQFGVMIYSQVPLIKAK
;
A
#
# COMPACT_ATOMS: atom_id res chain seq x y z
N MET A 1 30.06 -22.80 -64.64
CA MET A 1 29.32 -23.91 -63.98
C MET A 1 29.56 -23.78 -62.49
N LYS A 2 28.70 -23.11 -61.77
CA LYS A 2 28.71 -23.02 -60.29
C LYS A 2 27.34 -23.53 -59.78
N ARG A 3 27.41 -24.67 -59.09
CA ARG A 3 26.24 -25.31 -58.48
C ARG A 3 25.82 -24.55 -57.23
N LEU A 4 24.60 -24.06 -57.15
CA LEU A 4 23.96 -23.57 -55.93
C LEU A 4 23.49 -24.78 -55.13
N VAL A 5 23.86 -24.79 -53.85
CA VAL A 5 23.35 -25.69 -52.80
C VAL A 5 22.27 -24.88 -52.04
N PRO A 6 21.03 -25.36 -51.84
CA PRO A 6 20.09 -24.70 -50.97
C PRO A 6 20.33 -25.07 -49.53
N LEU A 7 20.53 -24.04 -48.67
CA LEU A 7 20.49 -24.18 -47.23
C LEU A 7 19.03 -24.37 -46.77
N LEU A 8 18.73 -25.54 -46.25
CA LEU A 8 17.52 -25.78 -45.47
C LEU A 8 17.72 -25.15 -44.10
N ALA A 9 17.04 -24.04 -43.83
CA ALA A 9 16.88 -23.47 -42.51
C ALA A 9 15.88 -24.31 -41.72
N GLY A 10 16.38 -25.17 -40.84
CA GLY A 10 15.57 -25.88 -39.85
C GLY A 10 15.04 -24.89 -38.80
N VAL A 11 13.76 -24.63 -38.81
CA VAL A 11 13.05 -23.93 -37.73
C VAL A 11 13.00 -24.91 -36.53
N VAL A 12 13.90 -24.74 -35.59
CA VAL A 12 13.79 -25.36 -34.28
C VAL A 12 12.70 -24.59 -33.54
N ALA A 13 11.50 -25.16 -33.53
CA ALA A 13 10.44 -24.72 -32.65
C ALA A 13 10.90 -25.02 -31.21
N MET A 14 11.40 -23.99 -30.50
CA MET A 14 11.58 -24.04 -29.06
C MET A 14 10.16 -24.16 -28.43
N PHE A 15 9.77 -25.38 -28.14
CA PHE A 15 8.70 -25.64 -27.20
C PHE A 15 9.22 -25.16 -25.83
N SER A 16 8.88 -23.94 -25.46
CA SER A 16 8.86 -23.54 -24.06
C SER A 16 7.92 -24.50 -23.36
N PRO A 17 8.33 -25.19 -22.28
CA PRO A 17 7.38 -25.84 -21.43
C PRO A 17 6.57 -24.70 -20.79
N ALA A 18 5.39 -24.40 -21.37
CA ALA A 18 4.36 -23.70 -20.64
C ALA A 18 4.22 -24.50 -19.34
N LEU A 19 4.65 -23.89 -18.20
CA LEU A 19 4.22 -24.32 -16.88
C LEU A 19 2.70 -24.36 -17.00
N MET A 20 2.16 -25.57 -17.19
CA MET A 20 0.78 -25.85 -16.91
C MET A 20 0.63 -25.58 -15.40
N ALA A 21 0.29 -24.33 -15.05
CA ALA A 21 -0.49 -24.09 -13.86
C ALA A 21 -1.62 -25.10 -13.99
N ALA A 22 -1.61 -26.13 -13.13
CA ALA A 22 -2.66 -27.09 -13.08
C ALA A 22 -3.93 -26.27 -12.92
N SER A 23 -4.55 -25.92 -14.06
CA SER A 23 -5.93 -25.53 -14.08
C SER A 23 -6.60 -26.63 -13.28
N LEU A 24 -7.34 -26.25 -12.25
CA LEU A 24 -8.41 -27.08 -11.76
C LEU A 24 -9.41 -27.13 -12.92
N ASP A 25 -9.05 -27.81 -13.99
CA ASP A 25 -10.05 -28.32 -14.89
C ASP A 25 -10.99 -29.10 -14.00
N ALA A 26 -12.24 -28.74 -14.07
CA ALA A 26 -13.31 -29.51 -13.46
C ALA A 26 -12.99 -30.95 -13.85
N SER A 27 -12.46 -31.71 -12.86
CA SER A 27 -11.86 -33.03 -13.03
C SER A 27 -12.55 -33.68 -14.19
N ASP A 28 -11.83 -33.94 -15.26
CA ASP A 28 -12.48 -34.36 -16.50
C ASP A 28 -13.29 -35.59 -16.14
N CYS A 29 -14.55 -35.38 -15.75
CA CYS A 29 -15.43 -36.40 -15.25
C CYS A 29 -15.78 -37.45 -16.35
N HIS A 30 -15.25 -37.24 -17.56
CA HIS A 30 -15.26 -38.24 -18.61
C HIS A 30 -14.26 -39.38 -18.36
N SER A 31 -13.18 -39.15 -17.61
CA SER A 31 -12.15 -40.15 -17.33
C SER A 31 -11.48 -39.93 -15.96
N PRO A 32 -12.20 -40.12 -14.84
CA PRO A 32 -11.65 -39.88 -13.53
C PRO A 32 -10.47 -40.83 -13.24
N SER A 33 -9.28 -40.24 -13.01
CA SER A 33 -8.01 -40.98 -12.93
C SER A 33 -7.66 -41.47 -11.51
N SER A 34 -8.21 -40.83 -10.48
CA SER A 34 -7.97 -41.17 -9.08
C SER A 34 -9.24 -41.51 -8.31
N GLU A 35 -9.10 -42.15 -7.12
CA GLU A 35 -10.25 -42.37 -6.23
C GLU A 35 -10.91 -41.06 -5.81
N LEU A 36 -10.11 -40.02 -5.60
CA LEU A 36 -10.60 -38.68 -5.28
C LEU A 36 -11.44 -38.11 -6.44
N ASP A 37 -10.97 -38.25 -7.68
CA ASP A 37 -11.70 -37.78 -8.86
C ASP A 37 -13.00 -38.51 -9.05
N LYS A 38 -12.99 -39.83 -8.84
CA LYS A 38 -14.21 -40.66 -8.87
C LYS A 38 -15.22 -40.18 -7.84
N LEU A 39 -14.79 -39.91 -6.61
CA LEU A 39 -15.67 -39.43 -5.55
C LEU A 39 -16.26 -38.04 -5.87
N ILE A 40 -15.43 -37.12 -6.41
CA ILE A 40 -15.90 -35.81 -6.82
C ILE A 40 -16.91 -35.91 -7.98
N CYS A 41 -16.64 -36.77 -8.97
CA CYS A 41 -17.46 -36.86 -10.19
C CYS A 41 -18.80 -37.62 -9.94
N HIS A 42 -18.86 -38.48 -8.94
CA HIS A 42 -20.11 -39.21 -8.59
C HIS A 42 -21.04 -38.42 -7.67
N ASP A 43 -20.60 -37.30 -7.12
CA ASP A 43 -21.39 -36.43 -6.24
C ASP A 43 -21.76 -35.11 -6.96
N ALA A 44 -23.04 -34.90 -7.18
CA ALA A 44 -23.55 -33.73 -7.87
C ALA A 44 -23.17 -32.39 -7.17
N GLU A 45 -23.13 -32.39 -5.84
CA GLU A 45 -22.74 -31.21 -5.05
C GLU A 45 -21.25 -30.91 -5.21
N LEU A 46 -20.39 -31.94 -5.13
CA LEU A 46 -18.95 -31.80 -5.31
C LEU A 46 -18.59 -31.34 -6.73
N VAL A 47 -19.29 -31.80 -7.77
CA VAL A 47 -19.12 -31.30 -9.14
C VAL A 47 -19.43 -29.81 -9.22
N VAL A 48 -20.53 -29.36 -8.61
CA VAL A 48 -20.91 -27.95 -8.59
C VAL A 48 -19.88 -27.12 -7.82
N LEU A 49 -19.48 -27.58 -6.64
CA LEU A 49 -18.50 -26.90 -5.79
C LEU A 49 -17.12 -26.79 -6.46
N ASN A 50 -16.68 -27.86 -7.16
CA ASN A 50 -15.42 -27.87 -7.88
C ASN A 50 -15.41 -26.83 -9.03
N LYS A 51 -16.50 -26.76 -9.80
CA LYS A 51 -16.67 -25.75 -10.87
C LYS A 51 -16.71 -24.33 -10.31
N GLN A 52 -17.44 -24.11 -9.20
CA GLN A 52 -17.50 -22.81 -8.55
C GLN A 52 -16.11 -22.39 -8.00
N LEU A 53 -15.39 -23.32 -7.37
CA LEU A 53 -14.06 -23.06 -6.84
C LEU A 53 -13.08 -22.66 -7.94
N SER A 54 -13.08 -23.39 -9.05
CA SER A 54 -12.24 -23.07 -10.23
C SER A 54 -12.52 -21.66 -10.74
N GLY A 55 -13.78 -21.29 -10.92
CA GLY A 55 -14.17 -19.96 -11.37
C GLY A 55 -13.74 -18.84 -10.41
N VAL A 56 -14.01 -19.01 -9.11
CA VAL A 56 -13.64 -18.03 -8.08
C VAL A 56 -12.11 -17.91 -7.97
N TYR A 57 -11.38 -19.03 -8.02
CA TYR A 57 -9.91 -19.03 -7.97
C TYR A 57 -9.28 -18.29 -9.15
N GLN A 58 -9.74 -18.55 -10.39
CA GLN A 58 -9.27 -17.85 -11.58
C GLN A 58 -9.58 -16.36 -11.52
N GLN A 59 -10.77 -15.99 -11.07
CA GLN A 59 -11.15 -14.59 -10.86
C GLN A 59 -10.24 -13.92 -9.84
N THR A 60 -9.94 -14.59 -8.73
CA THR A 60 -9.05 -14.06 -7.69
C THR A 60 -7.64 -13.86 -8.23
N LEU A 61 -7.08 -14.84 -8.98
CA LEU A 61 -5.75 -14.71 -9.59
C LEU A 61 -5.64 -13.54 -10.57
N THR A 62 -6.66 -13.32 -11.39
CA THR A 62 -6.67 -12.22 -12.37
C THR A 62 -6.81 -10.83 -11.71
N GLN A 63 -7.31 -10.79 -10.48
CA GLN A 63 -7.52 -9.57 -9.71
C GLN A 63 -6.41 -9.27 -8.70
N SER A 64 -5.53 -10.25 -8.42
CA SER A 64 -4.44 -10.13 -7.44
C SER A 64 -3.19 -9.48 -8.04
N MET A 65 -2.42 -8.77 -7.20
CA MET A 65 -1.06 -8.32 -7.57
C MET A 65 -0.12 -9.53 -7.70
N VAL A 66 0.99 -9.38 -8.41
CA VAL A 66 1.92 -10.49 -8.72
C VAL A 66 2.37 -11.23 -7.46
N SER A 67 2.74 -10.51 -6.39
CA SER A 67 3.14 -11.11 -5.10
C SER A 67 2.00 -11.84 -4.40
N GLU A 68 0.77 -11.34 -4.49
CA GLU A 68 -0.42 -11.98 -3.92
C GLU A 68 -0.84 -13.20 -4.74
N ALA A 69 -0.69 -13.13 -6.07
CA ALA A 69 -0.97 -14.25 -6.95
C ALA A 69 -0.07 -15.46 -6.66
N ASP A 70 1.20 -15.25 -6.30
CA ASP A 70 2.11 -16.33 -5.96
C ASP A 70 1.77 -16.97 -4.61
N VAL A 71 1.40 -16.19 -3.60
CA VAL A 71 0.86 -16.69 -2.32
C VAL A 71 -0.44 -17.47 -2.56
N MET A 72 -1.31 -16.96 -3.43
CA MET A 72 -2.56 -17.61 -3.81
C MET A 72 -2.33 -18.96 -4.46
N LYS A 73 -1.38 -19.05 -5.42
CA LYS A 73 -1.00 -20.32 -6.07
C LYS A 73 -0.47 -21.32 -5.08
N GLU A 74 0.41 -20.93 -4.16
CA GLU A 74 0.97 -21.80 -3.14
C GLU A 74 -0.10 -22.29 -2.15
N THR A 75 -0.97 -21.40 -1.67
CA THR A 75 -2.08 -21.79 -0.78
C THR A 75 -3.08 -22.73 -1.48
N GLN A 76 -3.31 -22.54 -2.78
CA GLN A 76 -4.15 -23.44 -3.57
C GLN A 76 -3.52 -24.81 -3.74
N LYS A 77 -2.23 -24.86 -4.04
CA LYS A 77 -1.47 -26.10 -4.14
C LYS A 77 -1.50 -26.90 -2.83
N ASN A 78 -1.29 -26.20 -1.71
CA ASN A 78 -1.36 -26.82 -0.38
C ASN A 78 -2.76 -27.35 -0.07
N TRP A 79 -3.82 -26.60 -0.38
CA TRP A 79 -5.19 -27.09 -0.21
C TRP A 79 -5.47 -28.32 -1.11
N LEU A 80 -5.03 -28.32 -2.37
CA LEU A 80 -5.14 -29.47 -3.27
C LEU A 80 -4.45 -30.72 -2.70
N ALA A 81 -3.28 -30.56 -2.10
CA ALA A 81 -2.55 -31.65 -1.46
C ALA A 81 -3.26 -32.19 -0.21
N THR A 82 -3.91 -31.31 0.58
CA THR A 82 -4.57 -31.73 1.84
C THR A 82 -5.93 -32.39 1.64
N ARG A 83 -6.66 -32.09 0.57
CA ARG A 83 -8.00 -32.69 0.33
C ARG A 83 -7.99 -34.23 0.20
N HIS A 84 -6.82 -34.81 -0.16
CA HIS A 84 -6.66 -36.27 -0.17
C HIS A 84 -6.82 -36.93 1.22
N LEU A 85 -6.63 -36.14 2.28
CA LEU A 85 -6.82 -36.65 3.65
C LEU A 85 -8.28 -37.03 3.92
N CYS A 86 -9.22 -36.44 3.18
CA CYS A 86 -10.63 -36.78 3.29
C CYS A 86 -10.92 -38.26 2.91
N LEU A 87 -10.12 -38.88 2.05
CA LEU A 87 -10.29 -40.30 1.70
C LEU A 87 -10.09 -41.25 2.91
N LYS A 88 -9.41 -40.78 3.97
CA LYS A 88 -9.18 -41.52 5.21
C LYS A 88 -10.20 -41.20 6.30
N HIS A 89 -11.15 -40.30 6.03
CA HIS A 89 -12.18 -39.91 6.99
C HIS A 89 -13.32 -40.96 7.02
N SER A 90 -14.04 -41.04 8.13
CA SER A 90 -15.20 -41.95 8.27
C SER A 90 -16.33 -41.64 7.27
N ASP A 91 -16.45 -40.36 6.85
CA ASP A 91 -17.33 -39.89 5.77
C ASP A 91 -16.52 -39.03 4.80
N PRO A 92 -15.91 -39.65 3.79
CA PRO A 92 -15.06 -38.94 2.82
C PRO A 92 -15.80 -37.85 2.01
N GLN A 93 -17.06 -38.12 1.67
CA GLN A 93 -17.88 -37.23 0.87
C GLN A 93 -18.18 -35.94 1.63
N ARG A 94 -18.66 -36.05 2.86
CA ARG A 94 -18.94 -34.91 3.72
C ARG A 94 -17.67 -34.09 4.01
N CYS A 95 -16.56 -34.77 4.31
CA CYS A 95 -15.26 -34.10 4.50
C CYS A 95 -14.87 -33.27 3.29
N LEU A 96 -15.04 -33.79 2.07
CA LEU A 96 -14.74 -33.04 0.84
C LEU A 96 -15.70 -31.86 0.66
N VAL A 97 -17.00 -32.03 0.82
CA VAL A 97 -17.98 -30.95 0.74
C VAL A 97 -17.60 -29.80 1.69
N ASP A 98 -17.28 -30.10 2.94
CA ASP A 98 -16.88 -29.10 3.93
C ASP A 98 -15.55 -28.43 3.56
N SER A 99 -14.57 -29.18 3.05
CA SER A 99 -13.28 -28.67 2.57
C SER A 99 -13.47 -27.71 1.40
N TYR A 100 -14.30 -28.04 0.41
CA TYR A 100 -14.62 -27.19 -0.73
C TYR A 100 -15.36 -25.92 -0.32
N ARG A 101 -16.37 -26.04 0.55
CA ARG A 101 -17.13 -24.88 1.07
C ARG A 101 -16.23 -23.92 1.84
N THR A 102 -15.37 -24.46 2.72
CA THR A 102 -14.40 -23.64 3.48
C THR A 102 -13.44 -22.92 2.55
N ARG A 103 -12.91 -23.60 1.53
CA ARG A 103 -11.99 -22.97 0.56
C ARG A 103 -12.70 -21.90 -0.28
N LEU A 104 -13.92 -22.17 -0.75
CA LEU A 104 -14.75 -21.19 -1.45
C LEU A 104 -15.03 -19.95 -0.60
N GLN A 105 -15.34 -20.14 0.68
CA GLN A 105 -15.54 -19.03 1.61
C GLN A 105 -14.27 -18.21 1.76
N SER A 106 -13.12 -18.84 1.97
CA SER A 106 -11.81 -18.14 2.06
C SER A 106 -11.50 -17.35 0.79
N LEU A 107 -11.74 -17.90 -0.40
CA LEU A 107 -11.51 -17.20 -1.66
C LEU A 107 -12.50 -16.05 -1.87
N LYS A 108 -13.76 -16.20 -1.44
CA LYS A 108 -14.75 -15.12 -1.48
C LYS A 108 -14.42 -14.00 -0.51
N GLU A 109 -13.90 -14.32 0.67
CA GLU A 109 -13.42 -13.34 1.64
C GLU A 109 -12.20 -12.58 1.11
N ILE A 110 -11.26 -13.26 0.46
CA ILE A 110 -10.15 -12.64 -0.25
C ILE A 110 -10.69 -11.74 -1.38
N ASN A 111 -11.64 -12.20 -2.18
CA ASN A 111 -12.28 -11.40 -3.22
C ASN A 111 -13.12 -10.24 -2.66
N ALA A 112 -13.68 -10.37 -1.47
CA ALA A 112 -14.41 -9.30 -0.79
C ALA A 112 -13.45 -8.29 -0.13
N THR A 113 -12.25 -8.74 0.27
CA THR A 113 -11.16 -7.91 0.78
C THR A 113 -10.24 -7.40 -0.34
N VAL A 114 -10.08 -8.15 -1.42
CA VAL A 114 -9.59 -7.63 -2.70
C VAL A 114 -10.70 -6.73 -3.22
N LEU A 115 -10.59 -5.45 -2.89
CA LEU A 115 -11.37 -4.38 -3.51
C LEU A 115 -11.52 -4.67 -5.00
N PRO A 116 -12.73 -4.50 -5.59
CA PRO A 116 -12.89 -4.63 -7.04
C PRO A 116 -11.83 -3.79 -7.72
N PRO A 117 -11.31 -4.21 -8.86
CA PRO A 117 -9.95 -3.96 -9.30
C PRO A 117 -9.50 -2.54 -9.02
N LEU A 118 -8.47 -2.41 -8.17
CA LEU A 118 -7.64 -1.19 -8.05
C LEU A 118 -7.13 -0.73 -9.44
N ALA A 119 -7.26 -1.58 -10.45
CA ALA A 119 -7.05 -1.31 -11.86
C ALA A 119 -7.84 -0.12 -12.42
N THR A 120 -8.85 0.39 -11.71
CA THR A 120 -9.63 1.54 -12.18
C THR A 120 -8.86 2.85 -12.01
N TYR A 121 -7.97 2.97 -11.00
CA TYR A 121 -7.23 4.20 -10.67
C TYR A 121 -5.78 3.87 -10.31
N SER A 122 -4.99 3.39 -11.30
CA SER A 122 -3.56 3.13 -11.08
C SER A 122 -2.79 4.44 -10.89
N PHE A 123 -1.70 4.42 -10.13
CA PHE A 123 -0.84 5.60 -10.06
C PHE A 123 -0.17 5.90 -11.40
N SER A 124 0.09 4.90 -12.25
CA SER A 124 0.58 5.12 -13.61
C SER A 124 -0.38 5.97 -14.43
N ASP A 125 -1.70 5.67 -14.38
CA ASP A 125 -2.71 6.46 -15.09
C ASP A 125 -2.87 7.87 -14.48
N LEU A 126 -2.87 7.97 -13.16
CA LEU A 126 -3.01 9.24 -12.43
C LEU A 126 -1.82 10.18 -12.68
N LYS A 127 -0.62 9.64 -12.86
CA LYS A 127 0.60 10.40 -13.18
C LYS A 127 0.58 11.06 -14.58
N GLU A 128 -0.32 10.61 -15.45
CA GLU A 128 -0.53 11.17 -16.79
C GLU A 128 -1.87 11.90 -16.92
N ALA A 129 -2.60 12.06 -15.81
CA ALA A 129 -3.92 12.66 -15.80
C ALA A 129 -3.89 14.20 -15.91
N ARG A 130 -5.06 14.73 -16.26
CA ARG A 130 -5.28 16.19 -16.27
C ARG A 130 -5.97 16.61 -14.99
N PHE A 131 -5.52 17.74 -14.43
CA PHE A 131 -6.09 18.35 -13.23
C PHE A 131 -6.44 19.80 -13.49
N LYS A 132 -7.47 20.30 -12.81
CA LYS A 132 -7.97 21.68 -12.85
C LYS A 132 -8.31 22.17 -11.44
N GLY A 133 -8.54 23.46 -11.28
CA GLY A 133 -9.00 24.03 -10.00
C GLY A 133 -7.85 24.30 -9.01
N ILE A 134 -6.62 24.46 -9.50
CA ILE A 134 -5.50 25.03 -8.74
C ILE A 134 -5.55 26.53 -9.02
N GLU A 135 -5.95 27.32 -8.01
CA GLU A 135 -6.35 28.74 -8.16
C GLU A 135 -5.28 29.59 -8.85
N ASP A 136 -4.01 29.49 -8.43
CA ASP A 136 -2.91 30.29 -8.98
C ASP A 136 -2.55 29.95 -10.44
N ILE A 137 -2.94 28.77 -10.92
CA ILE A 137 -2.65 28.34 -12.29
C ILE A 137 -3.78 28.72 -13.25
N GLY A 138 -5.04 28.69 -12.79
CA GLY A 138 -6.22 29.15 -13.52
C GLY A 138 -6.63 28.28 -14.72
N THR A 139 -5.76 27.38 -15.20
CA THR A 139 -6.00 26.50 -16.35
C THR A 139 -5.84 25.03 -15.97
N ALA A 140 -6.38 24.12 -16.81
CA ALA A 140 -6.13 22.71 -16.64
C ALA A 140 -4.68 22.35 -17.01
N ILE A 141 -4.02 21.61 -16.13
CA ILE A 141 -2.66 21.10 -16.34
C ILE A 141 -2.71 19.60 -16.69
N LYS A 142 -1.70 19.12 -17.40
CA LYS A 142 -1.47 17.71 -17.64
C LYS A 142 -0.19 17.29 -16.95
N LEU A 143 -0.26 16.30 -16.05
CA LEU A 143 0.94 15.72 -15.45
C LEU A 143 1.70 14.87 -16.48
N GLN A 144 3.01 14.80 -16.32
CA GLN A 144 3.93 13.88 -16.98
C GLN A 144 4.75 13.19 -15.91
N HIS A 145 4.62 11.88 -15.79
CA HIS A 145 5.24 11.10 -14.71
C HIS A 145 4.94 11.61 -13.30
N GLY A 146 3.75 12.20 -13.12
CA GLY A 146 3.30 12.72 -11.83
C GLY A 146 3.71 14.17 -11.54
N LEU A 147 4.40 14.84 -12.46
CA LEU A 147 4.87 16.22 -12.35
C LEU A 147 4.28 17.07 -13.47
N TRP A 148 3.92 18.28 -13.15
CA TRP A 148 3.77 19.39 -14.09
C TRP A 148 4.67 20.56 -13.65
N ALA A 149 5.37 21.15 -14.61
CA ALA A 149 6.13 22.37 -14.42
C ALA A 149 5.64 23.45 -15.39
N GLY A 150 5.39 24.63 -14.87
CA GLY A 150 5.04 25.80 -15.68
C GLY A 150 6.27 26.50 -16.24
N GLU A 151 6.03 27.62 -16.92
CA GLU A 151 7.13 28.45 -17.45
C GLU A 151 7.89 29.12 -16.29
N PRO A 152 9.22 29.28 -16.43
CA PRO A 152 10.00 30.06 -15.47
C PRO A 152 9.50 31.51 -15.40
N TYR A 153 9.46 32.09 -14.19
CA TYR A 153 9.03 33.47 -13.99
C TYR A 153 9.94 34.52 -14.69
N GLN A 154 11.15 34.11 -14.98
CA GLN A 154 12.11 34.94 -15.77
C GLN A 154 12.70 34.05 -16.87
N PRO A 155 12.87 34.58 -18.10
CA PRO A 155 13.51 33.86 -19.20
C PRO A 155 14.90 33.35 -18.79
N GLY A 156 15.13 32.02 -18.94
CA GLY A 156 16.36 31.34 -18.50
C GLY A 156 16.51 31.15 -16.99
N GLY A 157 15.50 31.49 -16.20
CA GLY A 157 15.45 31.21 -14.75
C GLY A 157 15.13 29.76 -14.41
N THR A 158 15.41 29.39 -13.18
CA THR A 158 15.12 28.01 -12.65
C THR A 158 13.90 27.98 -11.73
N VAL A 159 13.34 29.16 -11.37
CA VAL A 159 12.19 29.27 -10.48
C VAL A 159 10.91 29.24 -11.30
N MET A 160 10.13 28.22 -11.14
CA MET A 160 8.88 27.97 -11.88
C MET A 160 7.83 27.31 -10.98
N PRO A 161 6.54 27.50 -11.29
CA PRO A 161 5.49 26.77 -10.56
C PRO A 161 5.51 25.29 -10.92
N GLN A 162 5.26 24.44 -9.93
CA GLN A 162 5.25 22.98 -10.10
C GLN A 162 4.07 22.37 -9.36
N VAL A 163 3.49 21.31 -9.94
CA VAL A 163 2.48 20.49 -9.29
C VAL A 163 2.97 19.04 -9.32
N ILE A 164 2.96 18.41 -8.14
CA ILE A 164 3.39 17.02 -7.97
C ILE A 164 2.22 16.21 -7.41
N LEU A 165 1.90 15.09 -8.04
CA LEU A 165 1.00 14.09 -7.47
C LEU A 165 1.70 13.37 -6.32
N LEU A 166 1.05 13.30 -5.15
CA LEU A 166 1.51 12.44 -4.06
C LEU A 166 1.13 10.99 -4.39
N ASP A 167 2.07 10.25 -4.98
CA ASP A 167 1.83 8.93 -5.59
C ASP A 167 1.93 7.74 -4.62
N ASP A 168 2.19 8.01 -3.35
CA ASP A 168 2.17 7.00 -2.27
C ASP A 168 0.80 6.87 -1.59
N ILE A 169 -0.14 7.80 -1.83
CA ILE A 169 -1.41 7.84 -1.12
C ILE A 169 -2.58 8.23 -2.03
N LYS A 170 -3.59 7.39 -2.05
CA LYS A 170 -4.90 7.65 -2.67
C LYS A 170 -5.99 6.89 -1.94
N ALA A 171 -7.23 7.34 -2.07
CA ALA A 171 -8.39 6.60 -1.60
C ALA A 171 -9.34 6.35 -2.76
N VAL A 172 -9.92 5.15 -2.84
CA VAL A 172 -10.90 4.79 -3.87
C VAL A 172 -12.17 4.32 -3.20
N GLY A 173 -13.29 4.90 -3.57
CA GLY A 173 -14.59 4.55 -2.98
C GLY A 173 -15.75 5.34 -3.59
N PRO A 174 -16.99 5.02 -3.19
CA PRO A 174 -18.16 5.76 -3.64
C PRO A 174 -18.24 7.11 -2.93
N LEU A 175 -18.41 8.18 -3.68
CA LEU A 175 -18.63 9.55 -3.19
C LEU A 175 -20.07 10.03 -3.46
N THR A 176 -20.82 9.32 -4.30
CA THR A 176 -22.20 9.65 -4.66
C THR A 176 -23.17 8.53 -4.28
N PRO A 177 -24.49 8.77 -4.28
CA PRO A 177 -25.49 7.74 -4.01
C PRO A 177 -25.45 6.54 -4.97
N SER A 178 -24.96 6.73 -6.19
CA SER A 178 -24.87 5.68 -7.23
C SER A 178 -23.89 4.53 -6.90
N ASN A 179 -23.16 4.60 -5.80
CA ASN A 179 -22.07 3.67 -5.45
C ASN A 179 -20.97 3.55 -6.51
N HIS A 180 -20.96 4.42 -7.52
CA HIS A 180 -19.85 4.51 -8.46
C HIS A 180 -18.57 4.93 -7.73
N LYS A 181 -17.48 4.19 -7.97
CA LYS A 181 -16.21 4.44 -7.29
C LYS A 181 -15.46 5.56 -8.01
N MET A 182 -14.92 6.46 -7.21
CA MET A 182 -14.06 7.57 -7.61
C MET A 182 -12.76 7.51 -6.82
N ALA A 183 -11.71 8.14 -7.31
CA ALA A 183 -10.45 8.28 -6.59
C ALA A 183 -10.33 9.68 -5.98
N ALA A 184 -9.96 9.73 -4.71
CA ALA A 184 -9.45 10.92 -4.06
C ALA A 184 -7.92 10.86 -4.10
N VAL A 185 -7.27 11.89 -4.60
CA VAL A 185 -5.82 12.04 -4.74
C VAL A 185 -5.36 13.38 -4.22
N LEU A 186 -4.07 13.51 -3.93
CA LEU A 186 -3.48 14.73 -3.39
C LEU A 186 -2.44 15.28 -4.35
N LEU A 187 -2.49 16.58 -4.55
CA LEU A 187 -1.53 17.34 -5.35
C LEU A 187 -0.81 18.34 -4.45
N ASN A 188 0.49 18.40 -4.59
CA ASN A 188 1.30 19.44 -3.95
C ASN A 188 1.71 20.48 -4.99
N TYR A 189 1.25 21.72 -4.80
CA TYR A 189 1.59 22.84 -5.65
C TYR A 189 2.66 23.68 -4.97
N SER A 190 3.75 23.95 -5.68
CA SER A 190 4.79 24.89 -5.30
C SER A 190 4.84 26.02 -6.32
N PRO A 191 4.64 27.28 -5.93
CA PRO A 191 4.77 28.42 -6.83
C PRO A 191 6.24 28.81 -7.13
N GLY A 192 7.23 27.98 -6.73
CA GLY A 192 8.65 28.25 -6.92
C GLY A 192 9.33 28.93 -5.74
N GLY A 193 8.58 29.30 -4.69
CA GLY A 193 9.09 29.80 -3.41
C GLY A 193 9.05 28.72 -2.31
N THR A 194 8.93 29.16 -1.05
CA THR A 194 8.85 28.24 0.12
C THR A 194 7.45 27.71 0.40
N GLY A 195 6.42 28.20 -0.28
CA GLY A 195 5.04 27.70 -0.16
C GLY A 195 4.92 26.29 -0.71
N GLN A 196 4.12 25.46 -0.01
CA GLN A 196 3.82 24.06 -0.37
C GLN A 196 2.35 23.84 -0.17
N PHE A 197 1.57 24.08 -1.19
CA PHE A 197 0.11 24.11 -1.13
C PHE A 197 -0.48 22.75 -1.47
N LEU A 198 -1.17 22.15 -0.49
CA LEU A 198 -1.84 20.87 -0.66
C LEU A 198 -3.23 21.10 -1.25
N TYR A 199 -3.55 20.34 -2.29
CA TYR A 199 -4.87 20.25 -2.91
C TYR A 199 -5.40 18.82 -2.84
N LEU A 200 -6.69 18.69 -2.55
CA LEU A 200 -7.46 17.45 -2.67
C LEU A 200 -8.19 17.45 -4.01
N ALA A 201 -7.99 16.41 -4.81
CA ALA A 201 -8.66 16.26 -6.09
C ALA A 201 -9.47 14.96 -6.15
N VAL A 202 -10.66 15.02 -6.75
CA VAL A 202 -11.48 13.85 -7.06
C VAL A 202 -11.40 13.55 -8.54
N VAL A 203 -11.06 12.31 -8.86
CA VAL A 203 -10.96 11.80 -10.22
C VAL A 203 -12.00 10.73 -10.44
N ASP A 204 -12.76 10.87 -11.53
CA ASP A 204 -13.73 9.90 -12.02
C ASP A 204 -13.21 9.24 -13.30
N LYS A 205 -13.51 7.95 -13.49
CA LYS A 205 -13.16 7.21 -14.71
C LYS A 205 -14.42 6.93 -15.52
N GLN A 206 -14.57 7.66 -16.61
CA GLN A 206 -15.68 7.51 -17.55
C GLN A 206 -15.15 7.03 -18.91
N SER A 207 -15.73 5.97 -19.45
CA SER A 207 -15.34 5.41 -20.74
C SER A 207 -13.83 5.16 -20.90
N GLY A 208 -13.17 4.76 -19.80
CA GLY A 208 -11.72 4.51 -19.78
C GLY A 208 -10.83 5.73 -19.53
N HIS A 209 -11.38 6.94 -19.58
CA HIS A 209 -10.63 8.19 -19.38
C HIS A 209 -10.77 8.71 -17.95
N LEU A 210 -9.65 9.19 -17.38
CA LEU A 210 -9.62 9.85 -16.08
C LEU A 210 -10.00 11.32 -16.22
N ASN A 211 -11.03 11.72 -15.49
CA ASN A 211 -11.52 13.11 -15.45
C ASN A 211 -11.41 13.63 -14.01
N ASN A 212 -10.65 14.68 -13.80
CA ASN A 212 -10.71 15.42 -12.54
C ASN A 212 -12.02 16.22 -12.49
N ILE A 213 -12.91 15.84 -11.59
CA ILE A 213 -14.26 16.43 -11.47
C ILE A 213 -14.34 17.52 -10.41
N ALA A 214 -13.51 17.45 -9.37
CA ALA A 214 -13.46 18.42 -8.28
C ALA A 214 -12.04 18.58 -7.76
N THR A 215 -11.69 19.79 -7.31
CA THR A 215 -10.44 20.09 -6.62
C THR A 215 -10.69 21.13 -5.54
N ALA A 216 -10.09 20.98 -4.37
CA ALA A 216 -10.18 21.91 -3.27
C ALA A 216 -8.81 22.17 -2.66
N PHE A 217 -8.56 23.41 -2.29
CA PHE A 217 -7.39 23.78 -1.49
C PHE A 217 -7.54 23.23 -0.06
N VAL A 218 -6.50 22.61 0.46
CA VAL A 218 -6.48 22.03 1.82
C VAL A 218 -5.68 22.90 2.79
N GLY A 219 -4.49 23.36 2.38
CA GLY A 219 -3.64 24.18 3.23
C GLY A 219 -2.20 24.29 2.76
N ASP A 220 -1.43 25.13 3.47
CA ASP A 220 -0.01 25.36 3.19
C ASP A 220 0.88 24.55 4.14
N ARG A 221 1.86 23.82 3.60
CA ARG A 221 2.86 23.03 4.34
C ARG A 221 2.27 21.94 5.24
N PHE A 222 1.13 21.37 4.86
CA PHE A 222 0.54 20.25 5.54
C PHE A 222 1.32 18.96 5.28
N ARG A 223 1.41 18.09 6.30
CA ARG A 223 1.96 16.73 6.17
C ARG A 223 0.83 15.75 6.19
N VAL A 224 0.71 14.96 5.15
CA VAL A 224 -0.38 13.99 5.01
C VAL A 224 -0.09 12.77 5.87
N LYS A 225 -1.03 12.44 6.77
CA LYS A 225 -0.98 11.28 7.64
C LYS A 225 -1.81 10.12 7.09
N ASP A 226 -3.04 10.38 6.62
CA ASP A 226 -3.95 9.34 6.12
C ASP A 226 -4.98 9.96 5.17
N LEU A 227 -5.42 9.18 4.18
CA LEU A 227 -6.48 9.54 3.26
C LEU A 227 -7.38 8.32 3.01
N LYS A 228 -8.68 8.46 3.26
CA LYS A 228 -9.64 7.38 3.04
C LYS A 228 -11.01 7.90 2.63
N ILE A 229 -11.80 7.03 2.01
CA ILE A 229 -13.21 7.26 1.71
C ILE A 229 -14.04 6.33 2.58
N VAL A 230 -14.88 6.91 3.43
CA VAL A 230 -15.79 6.17 4.33
C VAL A 230 -17.16 6.83 4.28
N ASN A 231 -18.21 6.04 4.09
CA ASN A 231 -19.60 6.54 4.07
C ASN A 231 -19.79 7.73 3.12
N LYS A 232 -19.20 7.66 1.91
CA LYS A 232 -19.26 8.70 0.86
C LYS A 232 -18.60 10.02 1.24
N LYS A 233 -17.77 10.03 2.27
CA LYS A 233 -16.97 11.16 2.71
C LYS A 233 -15.50 10.87 2.52
N ILE A 234 -14.74 11.89 2.13
CA ILE A 234 -13.28 11.84 2.10
C ILE A 234 -12.80 12.28 3.47
N ILE A 235 -12.03 11.45 4.12
CA ILE A 235 -11.41 11.72 5.42
C ILE A 235 -9.92 11.87 5.18
N LEU A 236 -9.39 13.06 5.47
CA LEU A 236 -8.00 13.41 5.31
C LEU A 236 -7.43 13.81 6.67
N ASP A 237 -6.54 12.99 7.21
CA ASP A 237 -5.78 13.27 8.43
C ASP A 237 -4.45 13.92 8.05
N VAL A 238 -4.16 15.09 8.61
CA VAL A 238 -2.95 15.87 8.34
C VAL A 238 -2.28 16.34 9.62
N ILE A 239 -1.00 16.69 9.49
CA ILE A 239 -0.31 17.55 10.44
C ILE A 239 -0.22 18.93 9.81
N GLN A 240 -0.83 19.93 10.44
CA GLN A 240 -0.84 21.31 9.98
C GLN A 240 -0.17 22.25 10.98
N PRO A 241 0.28 23.44 10.58
CA PRO A 241 0.80 24.43 11.50
C PRO A 241 -0.24 24.84 12.54
N GLY A 242 0.10 24.74 13.83
CA GLY A 242 -0.66 25.32 14.92
C GLY A 242 -0.40 26.83 15.03
N LYS A 243 -1.21 27.54 15.82
CA LYS A 243 -1.17 29.01 15.94
C LYS A 243 0.23 29.59 16.20
N ASN A 244 1.07 28.86 16.94
CA ASN A 244 2.41 29.30 17.36
C ASN A 244 3.51 28.40 16.79
N ASP A 245 3.23 27.54 15.83
CA ASP A 245 4.22 26.65 15.26
C ASP A 245 5.08 27.40 14.21
N PRO A 246 6.38 27.14 14.18
CA PRO A 246 7.22 27.59 13.09
C PRO A 246 6.73 27.00 11.77
N ALA A 247 6.86 27.73 10.68
CA ALA A 247 6.42 27.29 9.35
C ALA A 247 7.07 25.97 8.88
N CYS A 248 8.28 25.65 9.37
CA CYS A 248 8.98 24.39 9.07
C CYS A 248 8.35 23.16 9.72
N CYS A 249 7.65 23.38 10.87
CA CYS A 249 7.47 22.31 11.81
C CYS A 249 6.01 22.27 12.33
N PRO A 250 5.07 21.89 11.46
CA PRO A 250 3.66 21.79 11.82
C PRO A 250 3.46 20.76 12.94
N GLY A 251 2.56 21.08 13.87
CA GLY A 251 2.39 20.27 15.07
C GLY A 251 0.96 19.93 15.45
N ASP A 252 -0.05 20.42 14.73
CA ASP A 252 -1.44 20.09 15.01
C ASP A 252 -1.91 18.93 14.13
N VAL A 253 -2.30 17.82 14.75
CA VAL A 253 -2.92 16.67 14.07
C VAL A 253 -4.40 16.93 13.94
N VAL A 254 -4.86 17.07 12.71
CA VAL A 254 -6.23 17.49 12.40
C VAL A 254 -6.85 16.57 11.36
N ARG A 255 -8.13 16.30 11.52
CA ARG A 255 -8.96 15.59 10.54
C ARG A 255 -9.82 16.59 9.77
N HIS A 256 -9.70 16.55 8.46
CA HIS A 256 -10.56 17.23 7.53
C HIS A 256 -11.53 16.22 6.92
N ILE A 257 -12.81 16.58 6.82
CA ILE A 257 -13.86 15.73 6.25
C ILE A 257 -14.50 16.50 5.11
N TRP A 258 -14.54 15.88 3.94
CA TRP A 258 -15.07 16.46 2.73
C TRP A 258 -16.20 15.60 2.18
N HIS A 259 -17.19 16.21 1.57
CA HIS A 259 -18.18 15.53 0.75
C HIS A 259 -18.27 16.17 -0.63
N LEU A 260 -18.60 15.36 -1.62
CA LEU A 260 -18.84 15.80 -3.00
C LEU A 260 -20.32 16.13 -3.14
N ASN A 261 -20.66 17.38 -3.48
CA ASN A 261 -22.03 17.80 -3.71
C ASN A 261 -22.51 17.45 -5.14
N LYS A 262 -23.76 17.73 -5.46
CA LYS A 262 -24.35 17.44 -6.79
C LYS A 262 -23.76 18.28 -7.93
N GLN A 263 -23.11 19.39 -7.61
CA GLN A 263 -22.43 20.27 -8.56
C GLN A 263 -20.97 19.87 -8.78
N ASN A 264 -20.53 18.72 -8.24
CA ASN A 264 -19.16 18.27 -8.22
C ASN A 264 -18.21 19.25 -7.51
N GLU A 265 -18.66 19.85 -6.41
CA GLU A 265 -17.81 20.67 -5.56
C GLU A 265 -17.47 19.90 -4.28
N LEU A 266 -16.22 20.02 -3.83
CA LEU A 266 -15.75 19.50 -2.56
C LEU A 266 -16.09 20.50 -1.45
N ILE A 267 -16.98 20.10 -0.55
CA ILE A 267 -17.38 20.90 0.60
C ILE A 267 -16.76 20.33 1.86
N GLU A 268 -15.95 21.13 2.56
CA GLU A 268 -15.40 20.75 3.85
C GLU A 268 -16.46 20.89 4.94
N GLU A 269 -16.60 19.85 5.77
CA GLU A 269 -17.49 19.90 6.94
C GLU A 269 -16.86 20.73 8.06
N PRO A 270 -17.68 21.42 8.88
CA PRO A 270 -17.18 22.14 10.04
C PRO A 270 -16.35 21.23 10.95
N ARG A 271 -15.19 21.69 11.39
CA ARG A 271 -14.29 20.91 12.24
C ARG A 271 -14.88 20.77 13.64
N LEU A 272 -15.23 19.56 14.01
CA LEU A 272 -15.75 19.22 15.34
C LEU A 272 -14.66 18.65 16.27
N ASN A 273 -13.46 18.42 15.74
CA ASN A 273 -12.43 17.64 16.45
C ASN A 273 -11.54 18.50 17.31
N LYS A 274 -11.27 18.00 18.53
CA LYS A 274 -10.20 18.52 19.38
C LYS A 274 -8.86 18.39 18.64
N VAL A 275 -8.14 19.50 18.54
CA VAL A 275 -6.78 19.50 18.02
C VAL A 275 -5.88 18.69 18.94
N VAL A 276 -5.15 17.73 18.37
CA VAL A 276 -4.18 16.90 19.10
C VAL A 276 -2.79 17.31 18.65
N ARG A 277 -1.88 17.53 19.60
CA ARG A 277 -0.50 17.86 19.25
C ARG A 277 0.27 16.61 18.80
N LEU A 278 1.22 16.81 17.90
CA LEU A 278 2.09 15.76 17.36
C LEU A 278 3.05 15.25 18.43
N THR A 279 2.62 14.23 19.18
CA THR A 279 3.41 13.50 20.17
C THR A 279 3.48 12.02 19.79
N PRO A 280 4.44 11.23 20.32
CA PRO A 280 4.53 9.81 20.01
C PRO A 280 3.26 9.02 20.32
N ASP A 281 2.37 9.51 21.19
CA ASP A 281 1.11 8.84 21.53
C ASP A 281 0.19 8.65 20.32
N ILE A 282 0.33 9.48 19.28
CA ILE A 282 -0.43 9.29 18.02
C ILE A 282 -0.05 8.01 17.27
N LEU A 283 1.10 7.42 17.59
CA LEU A 283 1.57 6.15 17.03
C LEU A 283 0.99 4.93 17.79
N SER A 284 0.27 5.17 18.90
CA SER A 284 -0.38 4.10 19.66
C SER A 284 -1.39 3.36 18.77
N ASN A 285 -1.47 2.03 18.94
CA ASN A 285 -2.34 1.15 18.16
C ASN A 285 -2.04 1.13 16.64
N THR A 286 -0.82 1.52 16.24
CA THR A 286 -0.32 1.35 14.87
C THR A 286 0.93 0.49 14.87
N GLN A 287 1.18 -0.19 13.75
CA GLN A 287 2.38 -0.98 13.52
C GLN A 287 2.99 -0.56 12.20
N TRP A 288 4.30 -0.46 12.19
CA TRP A 288 5.07 0.09 11.10
C TRP A 288 6.16 -0.89 10.69
N GLN A 289 6.40 -1.01 9.39
CA GLN A 289 7.46 -1.82 8.79
C GLN A 289 8.45 -0.89 8.09
N LEU A 290 9.74 -1.03 8.38
CA LEU A 290 10.78 -0.23 7.73
C LEU A 290 10.80 -0.51 6.22
N GLU A 291 10.69 0.55 5.43
CA GLU A 291 10.70 0.51 3.96
C GLU A 291 12.04 1.02 3.39
N SER A 292 12.59 2.06 4.01
CA SER A 292 13.86 2.65 3.58
C SER A 292 14.72 3.08 4.76
N TRP A 293 16.03 2.80 4.67
CA TRP A 293 17.04 3.25 5.63
C TRP A 293 17.25 4.76 5.60
N ARG A 294 17.13 5.33 4.42
CA ARG A 294 17.14 6.76 4.10
C ARG A 294 16.45 6.94 2.75
N TYR A 295 16.12 8.17 2.40
CA TYR A 295 15.50 8.44 1.10
C TYR A 295 16.36 7.86 -0.04
N GLY A 296 15.74 7.01 -0.88
CA GLY A 296 16.40 6.34 -2.00
C GLY A 296 17.26 5.11 -1.66
N ASP A 297 17.25 4.65 -0.40
CA ASP A 297 17.96 3.42 0.05
C ASP A 297 16.95 2.41 0.61
N PRO A 298 16.28 1.62 -0.24
CA PRO A 298 15.23 0.71 0.18
C PRO A 298 15.80 -0.44 1.02
N VAL A 299 14.98 -0.91 1.95
CA VAL A 299 15.25 -2.11 2.72
C VAL A 299 14.94 -3.34 1.85
N SER A 300 15.73 -4.41 1.98
CA SER A 300 15.43 -5.66 1.29
C SER A 300 14.06 -6.22 1.70
N ALA A 301 13.30 -6.78 0.75
CA ALA A 301 11.92 -7.23 0.95
C ALA A 301 11.76 -8.31 2.05
N ASP A 302 12.82 -9.03 2.38
CA ASP A 302 12.90 -10.04 3.44
C ASP A 302 13.28 -9.46 4.82
N SER A 303 13.36 -8.14 4.93
CA SER A 303 13.76 -7.48 6.18
C SER A 303 12.60 -7.43 7.16
N ASP A 304 12.73 -8.12 8.28
CA ASP A 304 11.77 -8.05 9.39
C ASP A 304 12.19 -6.97 10.41
N ILE A 305 12.05 -5.70 10.00
CA ILE A 305 12.30 -4.56 10.88
C ILE A 305 11.01 -3.79 11.07
N SER A 306 10.45 -3.91 12.26
CA SER A 306 9.18 -3.29 12.61
C SER A 306 9.28 -2.32 13.77
N LEU A 307 8.30 -1.42 13.89
CA LEU A 307 8.21 -0.43 14.95
C LEU A 307 6.77 -0.30 15.43
N ARG A 308 6.60 -0.26 16.75
CA ARG A 308 5.36 0.10 17.45
C ARG A 308 5.71 1.06 18.58
N TYR A 309 4.77 1.93 18.93
CA TYR A 309 4.88 2.75 20.13
C TYR A 309 3.90 2.25 21.20
N VAL A 310 4.43 1.92 22.37
CA VAL A 310 3.65 1.42 23.51
C VAL A 310 4.21 2.00 24.79
N ASN A 311 3.39 2.73 25.55
CA ASN A 311 3.72 3.24 26.88
C ASN A 311 5.10 3.93 26.98
N GLY A 312 5.37 4.90 26.11
CA GLY A 312 6.61 5.67 26.13
C GLY A 312 7.82 4.93 25.52
N ARG A 313 7.62 3.84 24.77
CA ARG A 313 8.70 3.04 24.20
C ARG A 313 8.43 2.73 22.73
N PHE A 314 9.48 2.80 21.93
CA PHE A 314 9.51 2.09 20.65
C PHE A 314 9.90 0.64 20.89
N MET A 315 9.21 -0.27 20.21
CA MET A 315 9.48 -1.70 20.25
C MET A 315 9.14 -2.33 18.90
N GLY A 316 9.79 -3.43 18.61
CA GLY A 316 9.55 -4.17 17.37
C GLY A 316 10.52 -5.32 17.17
N ASN A 317 10.49 -5.85 15.97
CA ASN A 317 11.44 -6.87 15.51
C ASN A 317 12.61 -6.21 14.77
N ILE A 318 13.74 -6.87 14.82
CA ILE A 318 14.93 -6.52 14.07
C ILE A 318 15.67 -7.82 13.72
N ALA A 319 15.57 -8.24 12.48
CA ALA A 319 15.93 -9.60 12.07
C ALA A 319 15.23 -10.64 12.96
N CYS A 320 15.96 -11.60 13.56
CA CYS A 320 15.38 -12.59 14.47
C CYS A 320 15.22 -12.11 15.93
N ASN A 321 15.67 -10.89 16.23
CA ASN A 321 15.65 -10.31 17.57
C ASN A 321 14.49 -9.34 17.76
N GLN A 322 14.18 -9.05 19.02
CA GLN A 322 13.23 -8.02 19.42
C GLN A 322 13.99 -6.89 20.15
N TYR A 323 13.55 -5.67 19.96
CA TYR A 323 14.12 -4.52 20.65
C TYR A 323 13.06 -3.71 21.38
N THR A 324 13.50 -2.99 22.39
CA THR A 324 12.72 -1.99 23.12
C THR A 324 13.61 -0.83 23.48
N VAL A 325 13.16 0.41 23.26
CA VAL A 325 13.88 1.62 23.64
C VAL A 325 12.92 2.67 24.18
N THR A 326 13.33 3.37 25.22
CA THR A 326 12.52 4.46 25.81
C THR A 326 12.57 5.71 24.94
N VAL A 327 11.40 6.33 24.75
CA VAL A 327 11.22 7.56 23.96
C VAL A 327 10.55 8.62 24.82
N LYS A 328 11.10 9.84 24.81
CA LYS A 328 10.52 11.01 25.48
C LYS A 328 10.13 12.07 24.45
N SER A 329 8.96 12.67 24.63
CA SER A 329 8.55 13.85 23.87
C SER A 329 9.34 15.08 24.31
N LYS A 330 9.68 15.93 23.34
CA LYS A 330 10.15 17.29 23.60
C LYS A 330 8.99 18.30 23.61
N ALA A 331 9.28 19.51 24.02
CA ALA A 331 8.30 20.61 24.00
C ALA A 331 7.81 20.94 22.58
N GLN A 332 8.70 20.83 21.60
CA GLN A 332 8.37 21.08 20.19
C GLN A 332 7.69 19.85 19.60
N PRO A 333 6.53 20.00 18.91
CA PRO A 333 5.78 18.89 18.34
C PRO A 333 6.60 18.07 17.34
N GLY A 334 6.50 16.76 17.41
CA GLY A 334 7.24 15.83 16.54
C GLY A 334 8.69 15.62 16.95
N PHE A 335 9.24 16.41 17.90
CA PHE A 335 10.59 16.20 18.42
C PHE A 335 10.59 15.24 19.60
N ILE A 336 11.57 14.36 19.60
CA ILE A 336 11.71 13.29 20.60
C ILE A 336 13.17 13.10 21.00
N ASP A 337 13.38 12.47 22.14
CA ASP A 337 14.65 11.88 22.55
C ASP A 337 14.49 10.36 22.63
N VAL A 338 15.32 9.63 21.89
CA VAL A 338 15.47 8.18 22.02
C VAL A 338 16.62 7.93 22.98
N LEU A 339 16.32 7.29 24.12
CA LEU A 339 17.29 7.10 25.19
C LEU A 339 18.14 5.85 24.94
N GLU A 340 19.30 6.01 24.32
CA GLU A 340 20.23 4.92 23.96
C GLU A 340 20.60 4.02 25.17
N ASN A 341 20.79 4.60 26.35
CA ASN A 341 21.09 3.87 27.58
C ASN A 341 19.93 2.97 28.08
N HIS A 342 18.77 3.02 27.43
CA HIS A 342 17.58 2.24 27.74
C HIS A 342 17.15 1.35 26.58
N VAL A 343 18.10 0.90 25.76
CA VAL A 343 17.87 -0.07 24.71
C VAL A 343 18.02 -1.48 25.27
N SER A 344 17.03 -2.32 25.08
CA SER A 344 17.09 -3.75 25.35
C SER A 344 16.86 -4.50 24.04
N VAL A 345 17.74 -5.47 23.75
CA VAL A 345 17.66 -6.32 22.56
C VAL A 345 17.82 -7.78 22.98
N THR A 346 17.04 -8.69 22.40
CA THR A 346 17.27 -10.12 22.59
C THR A 346 18.51 -10.58 21.81
N GLU A 347 19.23 -11.57 22.32
CA GLU A 347 20.50 -12.04 21.75
C GLU A 347 20.34 -13.42 21.08
N LYS A 348 19.33 -13.57 20.23
CA LYS A 348 19.18 -14.80 19.43
C LYS A 348 20.19 -14.82 18.31
N GLN A 349 20.78 -16.00 18.05
CA GLN A 349 21.60 -16.20 16.85
C GLN A 349 20.69 -16.32 15.62
N CYS A 350 20.80 -15.37 14.71
CA CYS A 350 20.05 -15.39 13.45
C CYS A 350 20.78 -16.27 12.43
N GLY A 351 20.05 -17.08 11.69
CA GLY A 351 20.63 -17.89 10.60
C GLY A 351 21.13 -17.08 9.39
N ASN A 352 20.80 -15.79 9.31
CA ASN A 352 21.25 -14.89 8.24
C ASN A 352 22.53 -14.16 8.70
N PRO A 353 23.66 -14.30 7.98
CA PRO A 353 24.92 -13.64 8.35
C PRO A 353 24.86 -12.11 8.34
N LEU A 354 23.97 -11.52 7.52
CA LEU A 354 23.75 -10.06 7.47
C LEU A 354 22.85 -9.53 8.60
N ALA A 355 22.31 -10.41 9.44
CA ALA A 355 21.37 -9.99 10.50
C ALA A 355 22.02 -9.08 11.54
N ALA A 356 23.25 -9.38 11.93
CA ALA A 356 24.00 -8.58 12.91
C ALA A 356 24.31 -7.17 12.38
N GLU A 357 24.72 -7.05 11.11
CA GLU A 357 24.97 -5.76 10.45
C GLU A 357 23.69 -4.93 10.35
N LYS A 358 22.59 -5.54 9.89
CA LYS A 358 21.27 -4.88 9.82
C LYS A 358 20.80 -4.40 11.21
N GLN A 359 21.00 -5.22 12.23
CA GLN A 359 20.67 -4.89 13.61
C GLN A 359 21.48 -3.71 14.11
N GLN A 360 22.79 -3.74 13.95
CA GLN A 360 23.67 -2.65 14.36
C GLN A 360 23.28 -1.34 13.66
N ARG A 361 23.16 -1.37 12.34
CA ARG A 361 22.76 -0.20 11.54
C ARG A 361 21.45 0.41 12.04
N TYR A 362 20.44 -0.46 12.26
CA TYR A 362 19.13 0.00 12.71
C TYR A 362 19.18 0.67 14.10
N LEU A 363 19.86 0.04 15.05
CA LEU A 363 19.95 0.55 16.41
C LEU A 363 20.73 1.87 16.49
N GLU A 364 21.81 2.00 15.70
CA GLU A 364 22.54 3.27 15.57
C GLU A 364 21.66 4.38 15.00
N GLN A 365 20.90 4.09 13.90
CA GLN A 365 19.99 5.06 13.32
C GLN A 365 18.85 5.42 14.28
N LEU A 366 18.27 4.42 14.94
CA LEU A 366 17.19 4.61 15.89
C LEU A 366 17.64 5.44 17.11
N GLY A 367 18.84 5.21 17.62
CA GLY A 367 19.43 6.02 18.70
C GLY A 367 19.65 7.48 18.30
N GLY A 368 19.99 7.73 17.04
CA GLY A 368 20.15 9.07 16.50
C GLY A 368 18.85 9.81 16.16
N VAL A 369 17.67 9.18 16.34
CA VAL A 369 16.37 9.80 15.99
C VAL A 369 16.07 10.96 16.92
N SER A 370 15.76 12.11 16.34
CA SER A 370 15.41 13.34 17.05
C SER A 370 14.05 13.91 16.68
N GLN A 371 13.44 13.42 15.62
CA GLN A 371 12.15 13.92 15.12
C GLN A 371 11.39 12.82 14.39
N PHE A 372 10.06 12.86 14.48
CA PHE A 372 9.18 12.08 13.64
C PHE A 372 8.10 12.96 13.01
N THR A 373 7.65 12.55 11.84
CA THR A 373 6.56 13.18 11.10
C THR A 373 5.91 12.17 10.16
N TYR A 374 4.94 12.63 9.36
CA TYR A 374 4.35 11.85 8.29
C TYR A 374 4.74 12.43 6.91
N PHE A 375 4.88 11.55 5.96
CA PHE A 375 5.10 11.89 4.56
C PHE A 375 4.24 10.98 3.68
N ALA A 376 3.24 11.56 3.01
CA ALA A 376 2.30 10.84 2.13
C ALA A 376 1.74 9.54 2.74
N GLY A 377 1.34 9.57 4.03
CA GLY A 377 0.80 8.40 4.74
C GLY A 377 1.85 7.51 5.41
N LYS A 378 3.13 7.70 5.11
CA LYS A 378 4.25 6.94 5.71
C LYS A 378 4.78 7.65 6.95
N LEU A 379 5.28 6.88 7.92
CA LEU A 379 5.97 7.43 9.09
C LEU A 379 7.43 7.69 8.71
N ALA A 380 7.91 8.90 9.00
CA ALA A 380 9.29 9.33 8.77
C ALA A 380 9.98 9.61 10.11
N LEU A 381 11.09 8.94 10.40
CA LEU A 381 11.95 9.18 11.56
C LEU A 381 13.26 9.83 11.08
N SER A 382 13.45 11.09 11.44
CA SER A 382 14.68 11.83 11.13
C SER A 382 15.74 11.55 12.17
N TYR A 383 16.93 11.15 11.72
CA TYR A 383 18.05 10.80 12.58
C TYR A 383 19.34 11.52 12.20
N ARG A 384 20.29 11.57 13.12
CA ARG A 384 21.67 12.02 12.88
C ARG A 384 22.63 11.01 13.53
N VAL A 385 23.50 10.41 12.70
CA VAL A 385 24.54 9.47 13.14
C VAL A 385 25.87 9.90 12.52
N ASN A 386 26.92 10.00 13.32
CA ASN A 386 28.28 10.40 12.86
C ASN A 386 28.28 11.71 12.04
N GLY A 387 27.44 12.67 12.43
CA GLY A 387 27.30 13.95 11.72
C GLY A 387 26.45 13.89 10.45
N GLN A 388 26.08 12.71 9.98
CA GLN A 388 25.22 12.52 8.80
C GLN A 388 23.76 12.55 9.19
N PHE A 389 22.95 13.28 8.39
CA PHE A 389 21.51 13.32 8.52
C PHE A 389 20.85 12.27 7.61
N GLY A 390 19.82 11.62 8.11
CA GLY A 390 18.99 10.70 7.33
C GLY A 390 17.55 10.65 7.82
N VAL A 391 16.69 9.99 7.03
CA VAL A 391 15.28 9.80 7.35
C VAL A 391 14.91 8.35 7.06
N MET A 392 14.59 7.57 8.09
CA MET A 392 14.00 6.25 7.95
C MET A 392 12.53 6.39 7.60
N ILE A 393 12.07 5.64 6.59
CA ILE A 393 10.67 5.64 6.14
C ILE A 393 10.04 4.29 6.46
N TYR A 394 8.82 4.34 7.01
CA TYR A 394 8.05 3.17 7.39
C TYR A 394 6.67 3.19 6.76
N SER A 395 6.22 2.06 6.27
CA SER A 395 4.84 1.83 5.85
C SER A 395 4.01 1.27 7.00
N GLN A 396 2.76 1.70 7.10
CA GLN A 396 1.84 1.15 8.08
C GLN A 396 1.41 -0.26 7.66
N VAL A 397 1.44 -1.19 8.62
CA VAL A 397 0.99 -2.56 8.42
C VAL A 397 -0.15 -2.90 9.40
N PRO A 398 -0.99 -3.90 9.09
CA PRO A 398 -2.03 -4.34 10.02
C PRO A 398 -1.46 -4.73 11.39
N LEU A 399 -2.14 -4.33 12.46
CA LEU A 399 -1.80 -4.78 13.80
C LEU A 399 -2.00 -6.30 13.89
N ILE A 400 -0.91 -7.03 14.09
CA ILE A 400 -1.00 -8.44 14.48
C ILE A 400 -1.50 -8.45 15.93
N LYS A 401 -2.76 -8.84 16.14
CA LYS A 401 -3.26 -9.11 17.50
C LYS A 401 -2.41 -10.25 18.06
N ALA A 402 -1.69 -9.97 19.14
CA ALA A 402 -1.04 -11.05 19.89
C ALA A 402 -2.14 -12.07 20.29
N LYS A 403 -1.93 -13.32 19.92
CA LYS A 403 -2.78 -14.44 20.38
C LYS A 403 -2.60 -14.65 21.86
#